data_17aa522396dc826fc249e7a43582e2a9
#
_entry.id   17aa522396dc826fc249e7a43582e2a9
#
_cell.length_a   1.000
_cell.length_b   1.000
_cell.length_c   1.000
_cell.angle_alpha   90.00
_cell.angle_beta   90.00
_cell.angle_gamma   90.00
#
_symmetry.space_group_name_H-M   'P 1'
#
loop_
_entity.id
_entity.type
_entity.pdbx_description
1 polymer ?
#
loop_
_entity_poly.entity_id
_entity_poly.type
_entity_poly.pdbx_seq_one_letter_code
_entity_poly.pdbx_strand_id
1 'polypeptide(L)'
;MNQSRDLTLHQRILSEIEGRIVSGEWPPGHRIPFEVDLATQYDCSRMTVNKVLTQLAKAGLIERRKKSGSFVTQPQAQSAILEIHDIKAEVQSLNLPYSYAVSKKASRKAKAEDSRRLELPVASSVVEVVCIHNAGMRPFCLEERLISLETVPEAAHADFLTVAPGPWLLNQVPWSTAEHRIHAISASAEVAAALDIARNTACLVVERRTWSGAGPVTHVRFTYPGDRHALVARFTPASQ
;
A
#
# COMPACT_ATOMS: atom_id res chain seq x y z
N MET A 1 -4.25 -35.18 -17.32
CA MET A 1 -5.44 -34.59 -17.98
C MET A 1 -5.54 -33.14 -17.48
N ASN A 2 -5.13 -32.21 -18.33
CA ASN A 2 -4.94 -30.80 -18.02
C ASN A 2 -6.27 -30.10 -18.29
N GLN A 3 -7.02 -29.73 -17.25
CA GLN A 3 -8.20 -28.87 -17.38
C GLN A 3 -7.73 -27.42 -17.36
N SER A 4 -7.28 -26.92 -18.50
CA SER A 4 -7.29 -25.46 -18.75
C SER A 4 -8.76 -25.05 -18.83
N ARG A 5 -9.30 -24.44 -17.73
CA ARG A 5 -10.60 -23.79 -17.76
C ARG A 5 -10.52 -22.69 -18.81
N ASP A 6 -11.28 -22.83 -19.91
CA ASP A 6 -11.45 -21.78 -20.90
C ASP A 6 -12.03 -20.54 -20.19
N LEU A 7 -11.17 -19.56 -19.94
CA LEU A 7 -11.59 -18.27 -19.40
C LEU A 7 -12.53 -17.62 -20.42
N THR A 8 -13.67 -17.12 -19.98
CA THR A 8 -14.54 -16.31 -20.85
C THR A 8 -13.76 -15.11 -21.38
N LEU A 9 -14.12 -14.61 -22.57
CA LEU A 9 -13.49 -13.41 -23.14
C LEU A 9 -13.46 -12.24 -22.13
N HIS A 10 -14.55 -12.07 -21.40
CA HIS A 10 -14.64 -11.08 -20.32
C HIS A 10 -13.58 -11.30 -19.24
N GLN A 11 -13.40 -12.52 -18.74
CA GLN A 11 -12.39 -12.85 -17.72
C GLN A 11 -10.97 -12.67 -18.24
N ARG A 12 -10.73 -13.02 -19.51
CA ARG A 12 -9.42 -12.82 -20.15
C ARG A 12 -9.05 -11.35 -20.23
N ILE A 13 -9.97 -10.50 -20.72
CA ILE A 13 -9.74 -9.04 -20.80
C ILE A 13 -9.54 -8.44 -19.41
N LEU A 14 -10.35 -8.86 -18.44
CA LEU A 14 -10.24 -8.41 -17.05
C LEU A 14 -8.85 -8.73 -16.48
N SER A 15 -8.42 -9.99 -16.55
CA SER A 15 -7.10 -10.43 -16.05
C SER A 15 -5.95 -9.73 -16.77
N GLU A 16 -6.05 -9.50 -18.08
CA GLU A 16 -4.98 -8.84 -18.82
C GLU A 16 -4.84 -7.37 -18.42
N ILE A 17 -5.95 -6.62 -18.35
CA ILE A 17 -5.91 -5.21 -17.91
C ILE A 17 -5.46 -5.11 -16.45
N GLU A 18 -5.98 -5.97 -15.58
CA GLU A 18 -5.57 -6.05 -14.19
C GLU A 18 -4.06 -6.38 -14.09
N GLY A 19 -3.56 -7.32 -14.88
CA GLY A 19 -2.15 -7.67 -14.93
C GLY A 19 -1.26 -6.49 -15.33
N ARG A 20 -1.63 -5.69 -16.32
CA ARG A 20 -0.88 -4.48 -16.74
C ARG A 20 -0.85 -3.41 -15.66
N ILE A 21 -1.95 -3.27 -14.91
CA ILE A 21 -2.04 -2.34 -13.78
C ILE A 21 -1.16 -2.83 -12.63
N VAL A 22 -1.29 -4.11 -12.26
CA VAL A 22 -0.58 -4.71 -11.12
C VAL A 22 0.93 -4.84 -11.38
N SER A 23 1.33 -5.14 -12.63
CA SER A 23 2.75 -5.18 -13.00
C SER A 23 3.42 -3.80 -13.08
N GLY A 24 2.63 -2.72 -13.03
CA GLY A 24 3.13 -1.35 -13.22
C GLY A 24 3.36 -0.96 -14.69
N GLU A 25 3.06 -1.81 -15.65
CA GLU A 25 3.06 -1.44 -17.08
C GLU A 25 2.16 -0.23 -17.32
N TRP A 26 1.01 -0.20 -16.63
CA TRP A 26 0.15 0.97 -16.53
C TRP A 26 0.24 1.59 -15.12
N PRO A 27 1.11 2.57 -14.93
CA PRO A 27 1.33 3.18 -13.60
C PRO A 27 0.11 3.99 -13.14
N PRO A 28 0.01 4.33 -11.85
CA PRO A 28 -1.00 5.25 -11.33
C PRO A 28 -1.11 6.53 -12.16
N GLY A 29 -2.33 6.92 -12.52
CA GLY A 29 -2.58 8.06 -13.41
C GLY A 29 -2.50 7.74 -14.91
N HIS A 30 -2.06 6.55 -15.30
CA HIS A 30 -2.06 6.12 -16.69
C HIS A 30 -3.47 6.15 -17.27
N ARG A 31 -3.62 6.72 -18.45
CA ARG A 31 -4.91 6.74 -19.15
C ARG A 31 -5.11 5.42 -19.88
N ILE A 32 -6.14 4.69 -19.48
CA ILE A 32 -6.55 3.46 -20.15
C ILE A 32 -7.10 3.80 -21.55
N PRO A 33 -6.79 3.01 -22.59
CA PRO A 33 -7.36 3.23 -23.92
C PRO A 33 -8.89 3.32 -23.88
N PHE A 34 -9.49 4.04 -24.80
CA PHE A 34 -10.94 4.20 -24.83
C PHE A 34 -11.65 2.87 -25.07
N GLU A 35 -12.90 2.78 -24.59
CA GLU A 35 -13.73 1.58 -24.77
C GLU A 35 -13.81 1.11 -26.22
N VAL A 36 -13.77 2.04 -27.18
CA VAL A 36 -13.79 1.73 -28.61
C VAL A 36 -12.49 1.07 -29.05
N ASP A 37 -11.37 1.59 -28.59
CA ASP A 37 -10.05 1.09 -28.94
C ASP A 37 -9.83 -0.32 -28.35
N LEU A 38 -10.21 -0.51 -27.07
CA LEU A 38 -10.17 -1.80 -26.43
C LEU A 38 -11.14 -2.81 -27.09
N ALA A 39 -12.33 -2.38 -27.50
CA ALA A 39 -13.28 -3.23 -28.21
C ALA A 39 -12.71 -3.72 -29.55
N THR A 40 -12.00 -2.86 -30.26
CA THR A 40 -11.28 -3.22 -31.50
C THR A 40 -10.09 -4.15 -31.20
N GLN A 41 -9.29 -3.83 -30.18
CA GLN A 41 -8.10 -4.61 -29.81
C GLN A 41 -8.45 -6.04 -29.40
N TYR A 42 -9.56 -6.24 -28.67
CA TYR A 42 -9.99 -7.54 -28.17
C TYR A 42 -11.05 -8.22 -29.04
N ASP A 43 -11.39 -7.65 -30.19
CA ASP A 43 -12.43 -8.13 -31.09
C ASP A 43 -13.75 -8.45 -30.35
N CYS A 44 -14.27 -7.45 -29.62
CA CYS A 44 -15.46 -7.62 -28.80
C CYS A 44 -16.36 -6.39 -28.81
N SER A 45 -17.56 -6.54 -28.22
CA SER A 45 -18.48 -5.44 -28.11
C SER A 45 -18.01 -4.39 -27.08
N ARG A 46 -18.32 -3.11 -27.31
CA ARG A 46 -18.12 -2.03 -26.33
C ARG A 46 -18.79 -2.35 -24.99
N MET A 47 -19.91 -3.05 -25.01
CA MET A 47 -20.61 -3.49 -23.79
C MET A 47 -19.77 -4.44 -22.95
N THR A 48 -19.00 -5.35 -23.60
CA THR A 48 -18.10 -6.26 -22.91
C THR A 48 -16.98 -5.47 -22.21
N VAL A 49 -16.34 -4.56 -22.94
CA VAL A 49 -15.31 -3.67 -22.37
C VAL A 49 -15.86 -2.82 -21.23
N ASN A 50 -17.04 -2.23 -21.42
CA ASN A 50 -17.68 -1.42 -20.39
C ASN A 50 -17.92 -2.20 -19.09
N LYS A 51 -18.36 -3.47 -19.18
CA LYS A 51 -18.52 -4.36 -18.01
C LYS A 51 -17.18 -4.61 -17.31
N VAL A 52 -16.11 -4.86 -18.07
CA VAL A 52 -14.74 -5.05 -17.52
C VAL A 52 -14.29 -3.79 -16.80
N LEU A 53 -14.35 -2.62 -17.46
CA LEU A 53 -13.94 -1.36 -16.84
C LEU A 53 -14.81 -1.00 -15.63
N THR A 54 -16.09 -1.35 -15.65
CA THR A 54 -16.97 -1.15 -14.49
C THR A 54 -16.56 -2.06 -13.32
N GLN A 55 -16.14 -3.29 -13.60
CA GLN A 55 -15.66 -4.20 -12.57
C GLN A 55 -14.32 -3.73 -11.98
N LEU A 56 -13.38 -3.29 -12.82
CA LEU A 56 -12.11 -2.69 -12.38
C LEU A 56 -12.34 -1.41 -11.54
N ALA A 57 -13.32 -0.59 -11.94
CA ALA A 57 -13.68 0.60 -11.17
C ALA A 57 -14.29 0.24 -9.80
N LYS A 58 -15.16 -0.78 -9.74
CA LYS A 58 -15.70 -1.30 -8.47
C LYS A 58 -14.61 -1.90 -7.59
N ALA A 59 -13.58 -2.51 -8.18
CA ALA A 59 -12.41 -3.01 -7.47
C ALA A 59 -11.43 -1.90 -7.06
N GLY A 60 -11.72 -0.62 -7.39
CA GLY A 60 -10.85 0.50 -7.05
C GLY A 60 -9.57 0.60 -7.87
N LEU A 61 -9.38 -0.23 -8.89
CA LEU A 61 -8.17 -0.25 -9.74
C LEU A 61 -8.15 0.89 -10.76
N ILE A 62 -9.32 1.39 -11.15
CA ILE A 62 -9.45 2.50 -12.09
C ILE A 62 -10.50 3.52 -11.64
N GLU A 63 -10.31 4.77 -12.06
CA GLU A 63 -11.29 5.85 -11.92
C GLU A 63 -11.87 6.19 -13.28
N ARG A 64 -13.19 6.31 -13.38
CA ARG A 64 -13.90 6.74 -14.60
C ARG A 64 -14.25 8.22 -14.50
N ARG A 65 -13.61 9.04 -15.34
CA ARG A 65 -13.88 10.50 -15.40
C ARG A 65 -14.76 10.82 -16.57
N LYS A 66 -15.88 11.49 -16.29
CA LYS A 66 -16.86 11.90 -17.32
C LYS A 66 -16.16 12.71 -18.42
N LYS A 67 -16.34 12.31 -19.69
CA LYS A 67 -15.72 12.90 -20.89
C LYS A 67 -14.19 12.77 -21.01
N SER A 68 -13.47 12.33 -19.98
CA SER A 68 -12.01 12.24 -19.98
C SER A 68 -11.47 10.83 -20.16
N GLY A 69 -12.29 9.80 -19.92
CA GLY A 69 -11.94 8.39 -20.03
C GLY A 69 -11.72 7.72 -18.67
N SER A 70 -11.03 6.57 -18.70
CA SER A 70 -10.68 5.81 -17.51
C SER A 70 -9.19 5.96 -17.23
N PHE A 71 -8.82 6.03 -15.97
CA PHE A 71 -7.45 6.20 -15.52
C PHE A 71 -7.15 5.17 -14.44
N VAL A 72 -5.93 4.64 -14.42
CA VAL A 72 -5.45 3.82 -13.30
C VAL A 72 -5.52 4.67 -12.05
N THR A 73 -6.19 4.16 -11.03
CA THR A 73 -6.42 4.89 -9.79
C THR A 73 -5.09 5.21 -9.13
N GLN A 74 -4.86 6.47 -8.84
CA GLN A 74 -3.96 6.82 -7.75
C GLN A 74 -4.75 6.50 -6.48
N PRO A 75 -4.15 5.79 -5.51
CA PRO A 75 -4.81 5.58 -4.24
C PRO A 75 -5.20 6.95 -3.66
N GLN A 76 -6.46 7.33 -3.82
CA GLN A 76 -6.99 8.51 -3.14
C GLN A 76 -7.50 8.03 -1.78
N ALA A 77 -6.80 8.44 -0.76
CA ALA A 77 -7.22 8.28 0.60
C ALA A 77 -8.58 8.97 0.84
N GLN A 78 -9.63 8.18 0.94
CA GLN A 78 -10.92 8.66 1.41
C GLN A 78 -11.12 8.27 2.87
N SER A 79 -10.96 9.22 3.71
CA SER A 79 -11.24 9.28 5.16
C SER A 79 -9.99 9.51 6.01
N ALA A 80 -10.02 10.53 6.84
CA ALA A 80 -8.89 11.00 7.67
C ALA A 80 -8.33 9.96 8.66
N ILE A 81 -9.05 8.87 8.96
CA ILE A 81 -8.54 7.71 9.73
C ILE A 81 -7.95 6.64 8.79
N LEU A 82 -8.36 6.62 7.52
CA LEU A 82 -8.01 5.60 6.52
C LEU A 82 -6.98 6.10 5.52
N GLU A 83 -6.57 7.36 5.62
CA GLU A 83 -5.50 7.89 4.78
C GLU A 83 -4.20 7.13 5.06
N ILE A 84 -3.53 6.73 3.98
CA ILE A 84 -2.14 6.28 4.07
C ILE A 84 -1.33 7.50 4.44
N HIS A 85 -1.14 7.72 5.75
CA HIS A 85 -0.35 8.84 6.24
C HIS A 85 1.05 8.80 5.63
N ASP A 86 1.41 9.85 4.94
CA ASP A 86 2.79 10.14 4.55
C ASP A 86 3.46 10.81 5.76
N ILE A 87 4.31 10.06 6.46
CA ILE A 87 5.04 10.56 7.65
C ILE A 87 5.82 11.84 7.32
N LYS A 88 6.36 11.94 6.09
CA LYS A 88 7.05 13.15 5.64
C LYS A 88 6.11 14.34 5.62
N ALA A 89 4.94 14.20 5.01
CA ALA A 89 3.92 15.26 4.96
C ALA A 89 3.45 15.63 6.38
N GLU A 90 3.29 14.64 7.25
CA GLU A 90 2.90 14.85 8.64
C GLU A 90 3.96 15.69 9.39
N VAL A 91 5.24 15.31 9.33
CA VAL A 91 6.33 16.06 9.96
C VAL A 91 6.44 17.48 9.39
N GLN A 92 6.28 17.63 8.07
CA GLN A 92 6.31 18.93 7.41
C GLN A 92 5.14 19.83 7.83
N SER A 93 3.96 19.26 8.12
CA SER A 93 2.81 20.00 8.63
C SER A 93 3.07 20.62 10.03
N LEU A 94 4.02 20.04 10.77
CA LEU A 94 4.51 20.59 12.04
C LEU A 94 5.57 21.69 11.87
N ASN A 95 5.89 22.08 10.62
CA ASN A 95 6.97 22.99 10.26
C ASN A 95 8.36 22.52 10.74
N LEU A 96 8.58 21.21 10.78
CA LEU A 96 9.84 20.59 11.14
C LEU A 96 10.52 19.94 9.93
N PRO A 97 11.86 19.95 9.86
CA PRO A 97 12.58 19.23 8.83
C PRO A 97 12.40 17.73 9.04
N TYR A 98 12.10 17.02 7.94
CA TYR A 98 11.96 15.57 7.91
C TYR A 98 13.25 14.91 7.45
N SER A 99 13.64 13.86 8.15
CA SER A 99 14.65 12.89 7.68
C SER A 99 14.26 11.48 8.12
N TYR A 100 14.88 10.46 7.52
CA TYR A 100 14.73 9.09 7.99
C TYR A 100 16.04 8.32 7.80
N ALA A 101 16.18 7.23 8.56
CA ALA A 101 17.30 6.32 8.46
C ALA A 101 16.78 4.88 8.39
N VAL A 102 17.32 4.09 7.47
CA VAL A 102 17.06 2.66 7.38
C VAL A 102 18.03 1.95 8.32
N SER A 103 17.51 1.35 9.39
CA SER A 103 18.30 0.59 10.34
C SER A 103 18.46 -0.87 9.94
N LYS A 104 17.53 -1.40 9.12
CA LYS A 104 17.56 -2.77 8.62
C LYS A 104 16.90 -2.87 7.25
N LYS A 105 17.51 -3.58 6.33
CA LYS A 105 16.89 -4.12 5.11
C LYS A 105 17.39 -5.55 4.91
N ALA A 106 16.50 -6.53 4.80
CA ALA A 106 16.86 -7.92 4.59
C ALA A 106 15.79 -8.64 3.75
N SER A 107 16.23 -9.30 2.67
CA SER A 107 15.41 -10.28 1.97
C SER A 107 15.57 -11.64 2.65
N ARG A 108 14.45 -12.25 3.03
CA ARG A 108 14.45 -13.51 3.77
C ARG A 108 13.16 -14.31 3.58
N LYS A 109 13.15 -15.53 4.04
CA LYS A 109 11.92 -16.31 4.17
C LYS A 109 11.07 -15.79 5.33
N ALA A 110 9.75 -15.77 5.11
CA ALA A 110 8.78 -15.40 6.12
C ALA A 110 8.79 -16.42 7.27
N LYS A 111 8.84 -15.91 8.49
CA LYS A 111 8.62 -16.70 9.72
C LYS A 111 7.12 -16.96 9.89
N ALA A 112 6.74 -17.87 10.77
CA ALA A 112 5.34 -18.16 11.05
C ALA A 112 4.52 -16.91 11.46
N GLU A 113 5.14 -15.97 12.17
CA GLU A 113 4.50 -14.70 12.54
C GLU A 113 4.32 -13.77 11.34
N ASP A 114 5.33 -13.67 10.46
CA ASP A 114 5.25 -12.85 9.24
C ASP A 114 4.16 -13.37 8.32
N SER A 115 4.07 -14.70 8.16
CA SER A 115 3.03 -15.37 7.39
C SER A 115 1.62 -15.04 7.91
N ARG A 116 1.44 -15.00 9.23
CA ARG A 116 0.16 -14.58 9.82
C ARG A 116 -0.14 -13.10 9.61
N ARG A 117 0.90 -12.23 9.72
CA ARG A 117 0.75 -10.77 9.54
C ARG A 117 0.41 -10.40 8.11
N LEU A 118 1.01 -11.08 7.13
CA LEU A 118 0.83 -10.82 5.70
C LEU A 118 -0.19 -11.75 5.03
N GLU A 119 -0.73 -12.76 5.75
CA GLU A 119 -1.59 -13.80 5.17
C GLU A 119 -0.92 -14.56 4.01
N LEU A 120 0.38 -14.80 4.14
CA LEU A 120 1.19 -15.53 3.16
C LEU A 120 1.36 -17.01 3.56
N PRO A 121 1.59 -17.90 2.58
CA PRO A 121 2.07 -19.23 2.85
C PRO A 121 3.35 -19.22 3.67
N VAL A 122 3.57 -20.29 4.45
CA VAL A 122 4.82 -20.47 5.22
C VAL A 122 6.01 -20.50 4.24
N ALA A 123 7.10 -19.85 4.63
CA ALA A 123 8.34 -19.74 3.86
C ALA A 123 8.25 -18.94 2.54
N SER A 124 7.17 -18.17 2.31
CA SER A 124 7.15 -17.14 1.26
C SER A 124 8.34 -16.18 1.41
N SER A 125 8.78 -15.60 0.31
CA SER A 125 9.88 -14.62 0.34
C SER A 125 9.37 -13.23 0.68
N VAL A 126 10.05 -12.54 1.59
CA VAL A 126 9.71 -11.19 2.03
C VAL A 126 10.95 -10.29 2.10
N VAL A 127 10.75 -8.98 1.95
CA VAL A 127 11.71 -7.96 2.37
C VAL A 127 11.25 -7.40 3.70
N GLU A 128 12.13 -7.44 4.68
CA GLU A 128 11.97 -6.77 5.97
C GLU A 128 12.73 -5.46 5.94
N VAL A 129 12.05 -4.36 6.25
CA VAL A 129 12.64 -3.01 6.33
C VAL A 129 12.27 -2.40 7.66
N VAL A 130 13.27 -1.84 8.36
CA VAL A 130 13.07 -1.08 9.58
C VAL A 130 13.64 0.31 9.38
N CYS A 131 12.81 1.33 9.59
CA CYS A 131 13.20 2.73 9.46
C CYS A 131 12.88 3.51 10.73
N ILE A 132 13.71 4.50 11.02
CA ILE A 132 13.41 5.53 12.01
C ILE A 132 13.18 6.83 11.27
N HIS A 133 11.98 7.40 11.41
CA HIS A 133 11.61 8.70 10.86
C HIS A 133 11.85 9.77 11.93
N ASN A 134 12.41 10.91 11.54
CA ASN A 134 12.74 11.99 12.45
C ASN A 134 11.98 13.27 12.09
N ALA A 135 11.58 14.00 13.12
CA ALA A 135 11.10 15.37 13.06
C ALA A 135 12.16 16.28 13.68
N GLY A 136 12.89 17.02 12.85
CA GLY A 136 14.11 17.71 13.27
C GLY A 136 15.18 16.71 13.73
N MET A 137 15.65 16.90 14.94
CA MET A 137 16.70 16.06 15.57
C MET A 137 16.13 14.91 16.41
N ARG A 138 14.82 14.71 16.45
CA ARG A 138 14.21 13.73 17.35
C ARG A 138 13.52 12.61 16.57
N PRO A 139 13.60 11.35 17.01
CA PRO A 139 12.80 10.28 16.50
C PRO A 139 11.31 10.60 16.63
N PHE A 140 10.60 10.45 15.52
CA PHE A 140 9.17 10.70 15.41
C PHE A 140 8.36 9.42 15.35
N CYS A 141 8.85 8.46 14.54
CA CYS A 141 8.17 7.19 14.29
C CYS A 141 9.17 6.08 13.98
N LEU A 142 8.96 4.91 14.57
CA LEU A 142 9.59 3.65 14.16
C LEU A 142 8.66 2.93 13.18
N GLU A 143 9.16 2.68 11.96
CA GLU A 143 8.48 1.88 10.93
C GLU A 143 9.13 0.50 10.86
N GLU A 144 8.33 -0.55 11.04
CA GLU A 144 8.68 -1.95 10.84
C GLU A 144 7.80 -2.50 9.71
N ARG A 145 8.40 -2.83 8.58
CA ARG A 145 7.66 -3.23 7.38
C ARG A 145 8.09 -4.57 6.84
N LEU A 146 7.10 -5.34 6.41
CA LEU A 146 7.27 -6.53 5.59
C LEU A 146 6.64 -6.29 4.22
N ILE A 147 7.33 -6.66 3.15
CA ILE A 147 6.85 -6.57 1.77
C ILE A 147 6.90 -7.97 1.17
N SER A 148 5.81 -8.43 0.57
CA SER A 148 5.75 -9.72 -0.12
C SER A 148 6.52 -9.65 -1.43
N LEU A 149 7.52 -10.52 -1.61
CA LEU A 149 8.25 -10.65 -2.87
C LEU A 149 7.49 -11.49 -3.92
N GLU A 150 6.40 -12.14 -3.54
CA GLU A 150 5.52 -12.81 -4.47
C GLU A 150 4.63 -11.81 -5.22
N THR A 151 4.25 -10.72 -4.54
CA THR A 151 3.41 -9.66 -5.10
C THR A 151 4.22 -8.49 -5.63
N VAL A 152 5.37 -8.19 -5.00
CA VAL A 152 6.24 -7.03 -5.31
C VAL A 152 7.70 -7.49 -5.38
N PRO A 153 8.11 -8.27 -6.40
CA PRO A 153 9.47 -8.79 -6.53
C PRO A 153 10.52 -7.68 -6.63
N GLU A 154 10.17 -6.52 -7.17
CA GLU A 154 11.06 -5.36 -7.32
C GLU A 154 11.55 -4.81 -5.98
N ALA A 155 10.82 -5.05 -4.90
CA ALA A 155 11.21 -4.61 -3.55
C ALA A 155 12.54 -5.22 -3.08
N ALA A 156 12.94 -6.38 -3.63
CA ALA A 156 14.24 -6.98 -3.33
C ALA A 156 15.41 -6.04 -3.69
N HIS A 157 15.29 -5.32 -4.80
CA HIS A 157 16.33 -4.45 -5.35
C HIS A 157 16.07 -2.95 -5.11
N ALA A 158 14.93 -2.59 -4.51
CA ALA A 158 14.58 -1.19 -4.24
C ALA A 158 15.62 -0.52 -3.32
N ASP A 159 15.99 0.72 -3.67
CA ASP A 159 16.86 1.55 -2.82
C ASP A 159 16.02 2.35 -1.82
N PHE A 160 15.81 1.76 -0.65
CA PHE A 160 15.09 2.42 0.43
C PHE A 160 15.93 3.46 1.20
N LEU A 161 17.20 3.67 0.82
CA LEU A 161 18.01 4.78 1.36
C LEU A 161 17.64 6.11 0.73
N THR A 162 17.17 6.10 -0.52
CA THR A 162 16.80 7.30 -1.28
C THR A 162 15.30 7.61 -1.20
N VAL A 163 14.45 6.59 -1.18
CA VAL A 163 12.98 6.73 -1.09
C VAL A 163 12.44 5.81 -0.01
N ALA A 164 11.75 6.37 0.96
CA ALA A 164 11.14 5.59 2.04
C ALA A 164 10.17 4.52 1.52
N PRO A 165 10.07 3.35 2.20
CA PRO A 165 9.31 2.21 1.67
C PRO A 165 7.83 2.51 1.40
N GLY A 166 7.18 3.34 2.23
CA GLY A 166 5.78 3.71 2.05
C GLY A 166 5.51 4.44 0.73
N PRO A 167 6.13 5.62 0.49
CA PRO A 167 6.03 6.34 -0.79
C PRO A 167 6.48 5.50 -1.98
N TRP A 168 7.53 4.69 -1.85
CA TRP A 168 7.98 3.80 -2.90
C TRP A 168 6.87 2.82 -3.32
N LEU A 169 6.25 2.12 -2.35
CA LEU A 169 5.15 1.19 -2.63
C LEU A 169 3.94 1.88 -3.26
N LEU A 170 3.57 3.07 -2.78
CA LEU A 170 2.45 3.83 -3.33
C LEU A 170 2.64 4.20 -4.80
N ASN A 171 3.88 4.42 -5.22
CA ASN A 171 4.22 4.75 -6.60
C ASN A 171 4.35 3.50 -7.50
N GLN A 172 4.64 2.34 -6.94
CA GLN A 172 4.91 1.11 -7.71
C GLN A 172 3.70 0.18 -7.80
N VAL A 173 2.88 0.10 -6.74
CA VAL A 173 1.86 -0.93 -6.63
C VAL A 173 0.48 -0.32 -6.44
N PRO A 174 -0.44 -0.48 -7.41
CA PRO A 174 -1.84 -0.13 -7.19
C PRO A 174 -2.44 -1.08 -6.15
N TRP A 175 -2.80 -0.57 -4.99
CA TRP A 175 -3.46 -1.34 -3.96
C TRP A 175 -4.99 -1.32 -4.14
N SER A 176 -5.67 -2.38 -3.75
CA SER A 176 -7.12 -2.53 -3.85
C SER A 176 -7.81 -2.41 -2.49
N THR A 177 -7.16 -2.87 -1.43
CA THR A 177 -7.72 -2.89 -0.07
C THR A 177 -6.63 -2.60 0.95
N ALA A 178 -6.97 -1.86 1.99
CA ALA A 178 -6.12 -1.65 3.16
C ALA A 178 -6.94 -1.84 4.44
N GLU A 179 -6.33 -2.48 5.43
CA GLU A 179 -6.85 -2.60 6.80
C GLU A 179 -5.94 -1.84 7.74
N HIS A 180 -6.51 -1.03 8.61
CA HIS A 180 -5.79 -0.36 9.70
C HIS A 180 -6.24 -0.91 11.03
N ARG A 181 -5.26 -1.20 11.89
CA ARG A 181 -5.47 -1.51 13.30
C ARG A 181 -4.71 -0.52 14.15
N ILE A 182 -5.40 0.17 15.03
CA ILE A 182 -4.84 1.20 15.90
C ILE A 182 -4.98 0.74 17.32
N HIS A 183 -3.87 0.69 18.06
CA HIS A 183 -3.85 0.27 19.46
C HIS A 183 -2.70 0.91 20.22
N ALA A 184 -2.67 0.77 21.53
CA ALA A 184 -1.59 1.25 22.38
C ALA A 184 -0.75 0.09 22.91
N ILE A 185 0.55 0.34 23.10
CA ILE A 185 1.48 -0.57 23.75
C ILE A 185 2.35 0.18 24.75
N SER A 186 3.00 -0.56 25.65
CA SER A 186 4.15 -0.04 26.39
C SER A 186 5.44 -0.28 25.60
N ALA A 187 6.31 0.72 25.53
CA ALA A 187 7.59 0.62 24.81
C ALA A 187 8.46 -0.49 25.38
N SER A 188 8.84 -1.48 24.54
CA SER A 188 9.90 -2.44 24.86
C SER A 188 11.25 -1.75 24.94
N ALA A 189 12.29 -2.49 25.34
CA ALA A 189 13.65 -1.94 25.37
C ALA A 189 14.12 -1.50 23.97
N GLU A 190 13.78 -2.26 22.93
CA GLU A 190 14.14 -2.00 21.53
C GLU A 190 13.40 -0.75 21.00
N VAL A 191 12.08 -0.69 21.23
CA VAL A 191 11.27 0.48 20.83
C VAL A 191 11.75 1.73 21.56
N ALA A 192 12.01 1.63 22.88
CA ALA A 192 12.47 2.74 23.69
C ALA A 192 13.81 3.29 23.19
N ALA A 193 14.76 2.42 22.86
CA ALA A 193 16.05 2.79 22.30
C ALA A 193 15.92 3.42 20.90
N ALA A 194 15.05 2.86 20.03
CA ALA A 194 14.86 3.38 18.68
C ALA A 194 14.18 4.75 18.64
N LEU A 195 13.27 5.02 19.58
CA LEU A 195 12.51 6.27 19.65
C LEU A 195 13.08 7.31 20.64
N ASP A 196 14.19 7.00 21.29
CA ASP A 196 14.81 7.83 22.33
C ASP A 196 13.78 8.25 23.41
N ILE A 197 13.12 7.25 24.00
CA ILE A 197 12.12 7.41 25.07
C ILE A 197 12.40 6.44 26.22
N ALA A 198 11.78 6.68 27.36
CA ALA A 198 11.89 5.76 28.50
C ALA A 198 11.19 4.42 28.20
N ARG A 199 11.70 3.33 28.78
CA ARG A 199 11.03 2.02 28.75
C ARG A 199 9.63 2.14 29.38
N ASN A 200 8.71 1.36 28.88
CA ASN A 200 7.29 1.37 29.29
C ASN A 200 6.54 2.68 29.00
N THR A 201 7.13 3.64 28.27
CA THR A 201 6.36 4.78 27.75
C THR A 201 5.20 4.26 26.91
N ALA A 202 4.00 4.82 27.10
CA ALA A 202 2.84 4.50 26.28
C ALA A 202 3.11 4.95 24.83
N CYS A 203 2.92 4.04 23.88
CA CYS A 203 3.08 4.32 22.46
C CYS A 203 1.78 4.05 21.72
N LEU A 204 1.46 4.89 20.75
CA LEU A 204 0.43 4.62 19.76
C LEU A 204 1.02 3.75 18.65
N VAL A 205 0.32 2.70 18.29
CA VAL A 205 0.70 1.81 17.19
C VAL A 205 -0.39 1.84 16.12
N VAL A 206 0.04 2.07 14.89
CA VAL A 206 -0.79 1.93 13.69
C VAL A 206 -0.22 0.78 12.86
N GLU A 207 -0.92 -0.33 12.82
CA GLU A 207 -0.62 -1.43 11.90
C GLU A 207 -1.47 -1.29 10.65
N ARG A 208 -0.87 -1.54 9.50
CA ARG A 208 -1.57 -1.55 8.22
C ARG A 208 -1.19 -2.77 7.42
N ARG A 209 -2.21 -3.43 6.89
CA ARG A 209 -2.07 -4.42 5.82
C ARG A 209 -2.60 -3.85 4.53
N THR A 210 -1.98 -4.20 3.43
CA THR A 210 -2.39 -3.71 2.11
C THR A 210 -2.35 -4.87 1.13
N TRP A 211 -3.38 -4.95 0.30
CA TRP A 211 -3.53 -5.95 -0.77
C TRP A 211 -3.67 -5.26 -2.12
N SER A 212 -3.29 -5.99 -3.16
CA SER A 212 -3.58 -5.71 -4.56
C SER A 212 -4.41 -6.85 -5.15
N GLY A 213 -4.79 -6.73 -6.42
CA GLY A 213 -5.41 -7.85 -7.13
C GLY A 213 -4.54 -9.12 -7.21
N ALA A 214 -3.21 -8.97 -7.12
CA ALA A 214 -2.26 -10.08 -7.13
C ALA A 214 -2.07 -10.74 -5.75
N GLY A 215 -2.57 -10.14 -4.66
CA GLY A 215 -2.46 -10.68 -3.32
C GLY A 215 -1.92 -9.69 -2.28
N PRO A 216 -1.45 -10.20 -1.12
CA PRO A 216 -0.90 -9.36 -0.06
C PRO A 216 0.34 -8.61 -0.52
N VAL A 217 0.37 -7.29 -0.33
CA VAL A 217 1.47 -6.41 -0.72
C VAL A 217 2.41 -6.16 0.45
N THR A 218 1.89 -5.63 1.55
CA THR A 218 2.71 -5.23 2.69
C THR A 218 1.95 -5.25 4.00
N HIS A 219 2.66 -5.56 5.07
CA HIS A 219 2.28 -5.26 6.45
C HIS A 219 3.28 -4.26 7.01
N VAL A 220 2.79 -3.18 7.59
CA VAL A 220 3.62 -2.19 8.26
C VAL A 220 3.07 -1.90 9.64
N ARG A 221 3.99 -1.71 10.59
CA ARG A 221 3.73 -1.26 11.93
C ARG A 221 4.45 0.05 12.16
N PHE A 222 3.71 1.10 12.44
CA PHE A 222 4.22 2.39 12.86
C PHE A 222 4.05 2.52 14.36
N THR A 223 5.12 2.83 15.06
CA THR A 223 5.11 3.05 16.51
C THR A 223 5.51 4.49 16.81
N TYR A 224 4.65 5.21 17.49
CA TYR A 224 4.82 6.61 17.84
C TYR A 224 4.85 6.78 19.35
N PRO A 225 5.67 7.71 19.92
CA PRO A 225 5.54 8.11 21.30
C PRO A 225 4.14 8.70 21.55
N GLY A 226 3.42 8.15 22.53
CA GLY A 226 2.01 8.49 22.73
C GLY A 226 1.76 9.90 23.27
N ASP A 227 2.77 10.53 23.85
CA ASP A 227 2.75 11.92 24.31
C ASP A 227 2.98 12.96 23.19
N ARG A 228 3.38 12.51 21.99
CA ARG A 228 3.76 13.37 20.86
C ARG A 228 2.97 13.13 19.60
N HIS A 229 2.06 12.15 19.61
CA HIS A 229 1.28 11.77 18.43
C HIS A 229 -0.18 11.53 18.78
N ALA A 230 -1.08 12.07 17.94
CA ALA A 230 -2.51 11.86 18.05
C ALA A 230 -3.12 11.63 16.66
N LEU A 231 -4.05 10.69 16.58
CA LEU A 231 -4.87 10.50 15.38
C LEU A 231 -6.12 11.37 15.50
N VAL A 232 -6.31 12.26 14.54
CA VAL A 232 -7.47 13.16 14.48
C VAL A 232 -8.30 12.82 13.25
N ALA A 233 -9.56 12.46 13.47
CA ALA A 233 -10.54 12.29 12.39
C ALA A 233 -11.62 13.36 12.48
N ARG A 234 -11.97 13.95 11.35
CA ARG A 234 -13.09 14.90 11.24
C ARG A 234 -14.18 14.28 10.38
N PHE A 235 -15.38 14.27 10.91
CA PHE A 235 -16.56 13.76 10.21
C PHE A 235 -17.55 14.90 9.99
N THR A 236 -18.10 14.99 8.77
CA THR A 236 -19.27 15.82 8.48
C THR A 236 -20.47 14.89 8.31
N PRO A 237 -21.67 15.20 8.86
CA PRO A 237 -22.85 14.42 8.58
C PRO A 237 -23.11 14.35 7.07
N ALA A 238 -23.48 13.16 6.58
CA ALA A 238 -23.95 13.04 5.21
C ALA A 238 -25.18 13.94 5.05
N SER A 239 -25.19 14.82 4.05
CA SER A 239 -26.39 15.56 3.67
C SER A 239 -27.47 14.54 3.29
N GLN A 240 -28.61 14.55 4.00
CA GLN A 240 -29.80 13.75 3.70
C GLN A 240 -30.41 14.21 2.37
#